data_f383d3b41717948713fd51fbf7ef1691
#
_entry.id   f383d3b41717948713fd51fbf7ef1691
#
_cell.length_a   1.000
_cell.length_b   1.000
_cell.length_c   1.000
_cell.angle_alpha   90.00
_cell.angle_beta   90.00
_cell.angle_gamma   90.00
#
_symmetry.space_group_name_H-M   'P 1'
#
loop_
_entity.id
_entity.type
_entity.pdbx_description
1 polymer ?
#
loop_
_entity_poly.entity_id
_entity_poly.type
_entity_poly.pdbx_seq_one_letter_code
_entity_poly.pdbx_strand_id
1 'polypeptide(L)'
;MKTKILQLKNTWTIAFILMAISVNAQKSDPNFVYDLGGSIEKMTVTDSGVLLITHGKGLAGIKPGEKELVFNFDDYGKVKEEEINIIPNTPYVMVGQLGFAGISAKQSVIDVVTGTRVFDTKANGWKAAQQPTLLMPQNKLIVSGQRTAKEKFAQAIGIYDMGTGKEEKLFMPKKYDAMVGAPAIINGGLIIPGGRGVYRIDLNTGDETWTADLKGVDFVKAAEDGKSIYAFVNKGNNHEVNKINPDGTLAWKDGQKLKGKVSRFEITAKGLAIVSDVADSGKSGLAKLAASKAQSNISFLSASTGEDLWDKAPKTKGYVQHFYVMDDGILFGMQEGGINKISFEGETLFKKPLKTGENIHTMALTKNGVIYITDEDANIIDLKTGESIWNKPIKYKRAKAVTSTYDAVHKRYLISTGEEMIAIDENNGDISTLASYEFEEKEDPTHLEVRDGGLLLSSDQNIMLLNFDGSKIFQEYYKSPGKSMFAKIALGALAVASVAMASASAYQAGANKNTIGQYNDYGADMDRKSKMFSEVGTVAFNEMSKRFKASSATKDAQFILSKLDDGVGLVKISKDTGKPAKEIILNDKKPEYEVDEWGGYLYYKANGSTINAYDLNK
;
A
#
# COMPACT_ATOMS: atom_id res chain seq x y z
N MET A 1 63.82 10.69 -53.86
CA MET A 1 63.57 11.28 -52.57
C MET A 1 62.05 11.46 -52.29
N LYS A 2 61.20 10.47 -52.68
CA LYS A 2 59.73 10.55 -52.51
C LYS A 2 59.12 9.33 -51.83
N THR A 3 59.88 8.42 -51.30
CA THR A 3 59.37 7.16 -50.76
C THR A 3 59.46 7.02 -49.20
N LYS A 4 59.95 8.04 -48.49
CA LYS A 4 60.06 8.01 -47.00
C LYS A 4 59.00 8.76 -46.23
N ILE A 5 58.09 9.47 -46.88
CA ILE A 5 57.05 10.28 -46.22
C ILE A 5 55.73 9.51 -46.05
N LEU A 6 55.52 8.40 -46.77
CA LEU A 6 54.26 7.63 -46.69
C LEU A 6 54.22 6.61 -45.53
N GLN A 7 55.34 6.28 -44.93
CA GLN A 7 55.36 5.33 -43.83
C GLN A 7 55.15 5.94 -42.45
N LEU A 8 55.29 7.25 -42.28
CA LEU A 8 55.09 7.89 -41.01
C LEU A 8 53.60 8.24 -40.70
N LYS A 9 52.76 8.33 -41.73
CA LYS A 9 51.34 8.65 -41.54
C LYS A 9 50.49 7.46 -41.05
N ASN A 10 50.85 6.22 -41.42
CA ASN A 10 50.10 5.05 -41.03
C ASN A 10 50.41 4.54 -39.62
N THR A 11 51.57 4.89 -39.06
CA THR A 11 51.93 4.50 -37.68
C THR A 11 51.21 5.33 -36.62
N TRP A 12 50.86 6.59 -36.91
CA TRP A 12 50.11 7.43 -35.98
C TRP A 12 48.62 7.11 -35.97
N THR A 13 48.03 6.65 -37.08
CA THR A 13 46.62 6.28 -37.15
C THR A 13 46.37 4.94 -36.42
N ILE A 14 47.33 4.01 -36.45
CA ILE A 14 47.23 2.74 -35.70
C ILE A 14 47.43 2.98 -34.19
N ALA A 15 48.29 3.93 -33.78
CA ALA A 15 48.47 4.28 -32.37
C ALA A 15 47.23 5.00 -31.78
N PHE A 16 46.50 5.79 -32.58
CA PHE A 16 45.25 6.41 -32.14
C PHE A 16 44.07 5.44 -32.06
N ILE A 17 44.07 4.41 -32.92
CA ILE A 17 43.02 3.35 -32.90
C ILE A 17 43.27 2.38 -31.73
N LEU A 18 44.53 2.17 -31.30
CA LEU A 18 44.87 1.31 -30.18
C LEU A 18 44.73 2.00 -28.82
N MET A 19 44.63 3.33 -28.75
CA MET A 19 44.33 4.06 -27.50
C MET A 19 42.80 4.20 -27.25
N ALA A 20 41.98 3.85 -28.21
CA ALA A 20 40.51 3.89 -28.06
C ALA A 20 39.91 2.58 -27.54
N ILE A 21 40.71 1.56 -27.27
CA ILE A 21 40.24 0.25 -26.83
C ILE A 21 40.90 -0.13 -25.50
N SER A 22 40.67 0.64 -24.47
CA SER A 22 40.79 0.15 -23.08
C SER A 22 40.08 1.11 -22.13
N VAL A 23 38.82 1.38 -22.37
CA VAL A 23 37.93 1.63 -21.25
C VAL A 23 37.54 0.23 -20.76
N ASN A 24 38.42 -0.39 -19.98
CA ASN A 24 38.01 -1.50 -19.13
C ASN A 24 36.97 -0.90 -18.19
N ALA A 25 35.72 -1.25 -18.36
CA ALA A 25 34.73 -0.86 -17.40
C ALA A 25 35.07 -1.52 -16.09
N GLN A 26 35.50 -0.69 -15.24
CA GLN A 26 35.78 -1.02 -13.88
C GLN A 26 34.43 -1.19 -13.18
N LYS A 27 34.26 -2.31 -12.47
CA LYS A 27 33.15 -2.49 -11.55
C LYS A 27 32.99 -1.22 -10.73
N SER A 28 31.78 -0.68 -10.69
CA SER A 28 31.53 0.56 -9.94
C SER A 28 31.87 0.35 -8.48
N ASP A 29 32.72 1.21 -7.93
CA ASP A 29 33.03 1.17 -6.50
C ASP A 29 31.83 1.64 -5.68
N PRO A 30 31.46 0.92 -4.61
CA PRO A 30 30.38 1.36 -3.75
C PRO A 30 30.79 2.60 -2.93
N ASN A 31 29.83 3.49 -2.69
CA ASN A 31 30.04 4.62 -1.81
C ASN A 31 30.14 4.20 -0.34
N PHE A 32 29.40 3.16 0.03
CA PHE A 32 29.41 2.56 1.36
C PHE A 32 29.36 1.04 1.29
N VAL A 33 29.98 0.39 2.27
CA VAL A 33 29.98 -1.05 2.44
C VAL A 33 29.54 -1.39 3.85
N TYR A 34 28.51 -2.20 4.00
CA TYR A 34 27.99 -2.63 5.30
C TYR A 34 28.16 -4.14 5.45
N ASP A 35 28.95 -4.56 6.44
CA ASP A 35 29.05 -5.97 6.83
C ASP A 35 28.17 -6.23 8.03
N LEU A 36 27.15 -7.07 7.84
CA LEU A 36 26.17 -7.43 8.87
C LEU A 36 26.65 -8.59 9.77
N GLY A 37 27.77 -9.22 9.42
CA GLY A 37 28.32 -10.36 10.15
C GLY A 37 27.38 -11.58 10.23
N GLY A 38 26.32 -11.61 9.45
CA GLY A 38 25.34 -12.68 9.35
C GLY A 38 24.75 -12.76 7.95
N SER A 39 24.26 -13.94 7.55
CA SER A 39 23.68 -14.14 6.22
C SER A 39 22.45 -13.26 5.98
N ILE A 40 22.50 -12.44 4.94
CA ILE A 40 21.38 -11.59 4.52
C ILE A 40 20.28 -12.48 3.94
N GLU A 41 19.07 -12.36 4.46
CA GLU A 41 17.91 -13.14 4.01
C GLU A 41 16.96 -12.29 3.15
N LYS A 42 16.69 -11.07 3.58
CA LYS A 42 15.82 -10.15 2.84
C LYS A 42 16.25 -8.70 3.05
N MET A 43 16.02 -7.90 2.03
CA MET A 43 16.16 -6.45 2.04
C MET A 43 14.84 -5.82 1.65
N THR A 44 14.45 -4.71 2.26
CA THR A 44 13.23 -3.97 1.92
C THR A 44 13.40 -2.50 2.26
N VAL A 45 13.21 -1.61 1.30
CA VAL A 45 13.16 -0.17 1.57
C VAL A 45 11.80 0.17 2.18
N THR A 46 11.81 0.73 3.38
CA THR A 46 10.58 1.15 4.08
C THR A 46 10.03 2.47 3.52
N ASP A 47 8.77 2.79 3.82
CA ASP A 47 8.17 4.08 3.46
C ASP A 47 8.97 5.28 3.99
N SER A 48 9.67 5.12 5.11
CA SER A 48 10.55 6.13 5.70
C SER A 48 11.94 6.22 5.03
N GLY A 49 12.23 5.38 4.04
CA GLY A 49 13.49 5.39 3.29
C GLY A 49 14.65 4.67 3.96
N VAL A 50 14.40 3.95 5.02
CA VAL A 50 15.40 3.11 5.65
C VAL A 50 15.39 1.73 4.99
N LEU A 51 16.52 1.24 4.55
CA LEU A 51 16.67 -0.15 4.12
C LEU A 51 16.63 -1.04 5.36
N LEU A 52 15.59 -1.83 5.48
CA LEU A 52 15.42 -2.85 6.52
C LEU A 52 16.00 -4.17 6.02
N ILE A 53 16.83 -4.81 6.84
CA ILE A 53 17.52 -6.03 6.45
C ILE A 53 17.31 -7.11 7.50
N THR A 54 16.75 -8.24 7.10
CA THR A 54 16.79 -9.45 7.92
C THR A 54 18.05 -10.24 7.64
N HIS A 55 18.72 -10.67 8.70
CA HIS A 55 19.92 -11.47 8.58
C HIS A 55 20.00 -12.54 9.67
N GLY A 56 20.98 -13.46 9.55
CA GLY A 56 21.08 -14.63 10.41
C GLY A 56 21.23 -14.35 11.91
N LYS A 57 21.56 -13.10 12.29
CA LYS A 57 21.67 -12.69 13.70
C LYS A 57 20.53 -11.78 14.16
N GLY A 58 19.72 -11.23 13.26
CA GLY A 58 18.65 -10.31 13.64
C GLY A 58 18.13 -9.43 12.53
N LEU A 59 17.94 -8.17 12.86
CA LEU A 59 17.39 -7.12 12.00
C LEU A 59 18.30 -5.89 12.04
N ALA A 60 18.58 -5.29 10.89
CA ALA A 60 19.38 -4.08 10.80
C ALA A 60 18.70 -3.01 9.94
N GLY A 61 19.06 -1.75 10.14
CA GLY A 61 18.60 -0.62 9.35
C GLY A 61 19.74 0.19 8.76
N ILE A 62 19.65 0.53 7.46
CA ILE A 62 20.58 1.44 6.78
C ILE A 62 19.79 2.65 6.29
N LYS A 63 20.26 3.85 6.64
CA LYS A 63 19.69 5.11 6.15
C LYS A 63 20.52 5.63 4.97
N PRO A 64 19.90 6.21 3.92
CA PRO A 64 20.63 6.77 2.79
C PRO A 64 21.70 7.77 3.20
N GLY A 65 22.91 7.59 2.69
CA GLY A 65 24.04 8.50 2.94
C GLY A 65 24.73 8.37 4.30
N GLU A 66 24.24 7.53 5.18
CA GLU A 66 24.88 7.27 6.46
C GLU A 66 25.91 6.14 6.34
N LYS A 67 27.06 6.29 6.98
CA LYS A 67 28.13 5.29 6.95
C LYS A 67 27.86 4.10 7.89
N GLU A 68 27.19 4.38 8.99
CA GLU A 68 26.90 3.40 10.03
C GLU A 68 25.46 2.88 9.90
N LEU A 69 25.20 1.70 10.48
CA LEU A 69 23.86 1.19 10.63
C LEU A 69 23.07 2.12 11.57
N VAL A 70 21.84 2.46 11.21
CA VAL A 70 20.94 3.21 12.11
C VAL A 70 20.64 2.40 13.37
N PHE A 71 20.47 1.10 13.19
CA PHE A 71 20.33 0.14 14.29
C PHE A 71 20.77 -1.26 13.85
N ASN A 72 21.12 -2.05 14.85
CA ASN A 72 21.30 -3.49 14.75
C ASN A 72 20.56 -4.14 15.92
N PHE A 73 19.51 -4.88 15.62
CA PHE A 73 18.66 -5.54 16.59
C PHE A 73 18.91 -7.04 16.57
N ASP A 74 19.71 -7.53 17.52
CA ASP A 74 20.13 -8.93 17.65
C ASP A 74 19.58 -9.63 18.91
N ASP A 75 18.83 -8.91 19.76
CA ASP A 75 18.30 -9.40 21.03
C ASP A 75 17.40 -10.65 20.90
N TYR A 76 16.79 -10.82 19.74
CA TYR A 76 15.90 -11.96 19.49
C TYR A 76 16.58 -13.06 18.67
N GLY A 77 17.87 -12.85 18.31
CA GLY A 77 18.57 -13.71 17.36
C GLY A 77 17.97 -13.61 15.96
N LYS A 78 18.02 -14.70 15.20
CA LYS A 78 17.44 -14.73 13.86
C LYS A 78 15.96 -14.35 13.89
N VAL A 79 15.60 -13.34 13.10
CA VAL A 79 14.22 -12.86 12.90
C VAL A 79 13.74 -13.29 11.52
N LYS A 80 12.61 -13.96 11.47
CA LYS A 80 12.00 -14.42 10.22
C LYS A 80 11.11 -13.34 9.61
N GLU A 81 10.83 -13.45 8.33
CA GLU A 81 9.96 -12.49 7.62
C GLU A 81 8.56 -12.39 8.24
N GLU A 82 7.95 -13.52 8.59
CA GLU A 82 6.64 -13.60 9.23
C GLU A 82 6.60 -13.02 10.66
N GLU A 83 7.76 -12.77 11.26
CA GLU A 83 7.90 -12.16 12.60
C GLU A 83 8.01 -10.63 12.53
N ILE A 84 8.07 -10.06 11.30
CA ILE A 84 8.21 -8.63 11.07
C ILE A 84 6.92 -8.08 10.51
N ASN A 85 6.46 -7.00 11.11
CA ASN A 85 5.35 -6.20 10.61
C ASN A 85 5.81 -4.75 10.42
N ILE A 86 6.04 -4.35 9.15
CA ILE A 86 6.26 -2.96 8.79
C ILE A 86 4.90 -2.27 8.83
N ILE A 87 4.74 -1.29 9.72
CA ILE A 87 3.45 -0.60 9.87
C ILE A 87 3.35 0.47 8.77
N PRO A 88 2.43 0.31 7.82
CA PRO A 88 2.32 1.23 6.68
C PRO A 88 2.11 2.68 7.12
N ASN A 89 2.73 3.60 6.40
CA ASN A 89 2.66 5.04 6.67
C ASN A 89 3.14 5.45 8.07
N THR A 90 4.04 4.68 8.65
CA THR A 90 4.69 5.01 9.93
C THR A 90 6.19 4.70 9.85
N PRO A 91 7.01 5.28 10.73
CA PRO A 91 8.43 4.89 10.83
C PRO A 91 8.63 3.63 11.66
N TYR A 92 7.57 2.90 12.02
CA TYR A 92 7.65 1.80 12.98
C TYR A 92 7.66 0.44 12.32
N VAL A 93 8.52 -0.42 12.86
CA VAL A 93 8.55 -1.86 12.57
C VAL A 93 8.31 -2.60 13.88
N MET A 94 7.35 -3.51 13.88
CA MET A 94 7.11 -4.44 14.97
C MET A 94 7.84 -5.75 14.68
N VAL A 95 8.58 -6.24 15.65
CA VAL A 95 9.20 -7.57 15.64
C VAL A 95 8.55 -8.39 16.72
N GLY A 96 7.95 -9.55 16.34
CA GLY A 96 7.25 -10.39 17.28
C GLY A 96 7.63 -11.87 17.13
N GLN A 97 8.19 -12.47 18.20
CA GLN A 97 8.46 -13.90 18.27
C GLN A 97 7.51 -14.55 19.26
N LEU A 98 6.69 -15.49 18.77
CA LEU A 98 5.82 -16.29 19.63
C LEU A 98 6.66 -17.32 20.39
N GLY A 99 6.56 -17.31 21.71
CA GLY A 99 7.11 -18.36 22.55
C GLY A 99 6.29 -19.65 22.49
N PHE A 100 6.76 -20.67 23.21
CA PHE A 100 6.09 -21.95 23.31
C PHE A 100 4.62 -21.79 23.71
N ALA A 101 3.71 -22.37 22.93
CA ALA A 101 2.25 -22.28 23.09
C ALA A 101 1.66 -20.85 23.04
N GLY A 102 2.36 -19.86 22.47
CA GLY A 102 1.87 -18.49 22.36
C GLY A 102 1.79 -17.72 23.68
N ILE A 103 2.33 -18.28 24.77
CA ILE A 103 2.19 -17.71 26.12
C ILE A 103 3.25 -16.65 26.43
N SER A 104 4.40 -16.72 25.80
CA SER A 104 5.47 -15.72 25.92
C SER A 104 5.79 -15.14 24.56
N ALA A 105 5.20 -14.04 24.23
CA ALA A 105 5.56 -13.30 23.03
C ALA A 105 6.64 -12.29 23.39
N LYS A 106 7.80 -12.38 22.73
CA LYS A 106 8.74 -11.29 22.67
C LYS A 106 8.21 -10.32 21.61
N GLN A 107 7.97 -9.09 21.99
CA GLN A 107 7.49 -8.03 21.09
C GLN A 107 8.41 -6.83 21.21
N SER A 108 8.83 -6.27 20.11
CA SER A 108 9.60 -5.03 20.08
C SER A 108 9.06 -4.12 19.00
N VAL A 109 9.06 -2.82 19.25
CA VAL A 109 8.72 -1.80 18.25
C VAL A 109 9.92 -0.88 18.10
N ILE A 110 10.38 -0.74 16.88
CA ILE A 110 11.57 0.03 16.52
C ILE A 110 11.14 1.19 15.63
N ASP A 111 11.55 2.40 15.97
CA ASP A 111 11.55 3.53 15.05
C ASP A 111 12.77 3.36 14.13
N VAL A 112 12.53 3.00 12.87
CA VAL A 112 13.62 2.68 11.93
C VAL A 112 14.41 3.91 11.48
N VAL A 113 13.83 5.11 11.59
CA VAL A 113 14.50 6.36 11.20
C VAL A 113 15.53 6.80 12.23
N THR A 114 15.20 6.64 13.50
CA THR A 114 16.06 7.02 14.62
C THR A 114 16.86 5.84 15.20
N GLY A 115 16.49 4.62 14.85
CA GLY A 115 17.03 3.40 15.47
C GLY A 115 16.56 3.16 16.90
N THR A 116 15.64 3.98 17.40
CA THR A 116 15.17 3.90 18.79
C THR A 116 14.21 2.74 18.98
N ARG A 117 14.48 1.89 19.94
CA ARG A 117 13.52 0.88 20.39
C ARG A 117 12.50 1.57 21.30
N VAL A 118 11.33 1.89 20.73
CA VAL A 118 10.28 2.62 21.44
C VAL A 118 9.45 1.72 22.36
N PHE A 119 9.48 0.42 22.12
CA PHE A 119 8.87 -0.57 23.00
C PHE A 119 9.62 -1.90 22.93
N ASP A 120 9.75 -2.57 24.06
CA ASP A 120 10.24 -3.96 24.15
C ASP A 120 9.59 -4.65 25.36
N THR A 121 9.08 -5.85 25.17
CA THR A 121 8.38 -6.60 26.23
C THR A 121 9.21 -6.73 27.50
N LYS A 122 10.48 -7.13 27.39
CA LYS A 122 11.34 -7.34 28.54
C LYS A 122 11.76 -6.01 29.19
N ALA A 123 12.22 -5.05 28.38
CA ALA A 123 12.70 -3.76 28.88
C ALA A 123 11.58 -2.98 29.57
N ASN A 124 10.33 -3.07 29.04
CA ASN A 124 9.16 -2.41 29.61
C ASN A 124 8.46 -3.23 30.71
N GLY A 125 9.09 -4.30 31.23
CA GLY A 125 8.60 -5.05 32.37
C GLY A 125 7.37 -5.92 32.11
N TRP A 126 7.24 -6.45 30.88
CA TRP A 126 6.21 -7.43 30.53
C TRP A 126 6.76 -8.86 30.57
N LYS A 127 6.03 -9.75 31.21
CA LYS A 127 6.31 -11.18 31.17
C LYS A 127 5.81 -11.81 29.88
N ALA A 128 4.62 -11.40 29.44
CA ALA A 128 4.02 -11.78 28.19
C ALA A 128 3.13 -10.61 27.72
N ALA A 129 3.22 -10.25 26.45
CA ALA A 129 2.37 -9.26 25.84
C ALA A 129 1.71 -9.84 24.60
N GLN A 130 0.45 -9.49 24.37
CA GLN A 130 -0.21 -9.69 23.10
C GLN A 130 0.40 -8.75 22.05
N GLN A 131 0.09 -8.95 20.78
CA GLN A 131 0.54 -8.06 19.73
C GLN A 131 0.09 -6.62 20.05
N PRO A 132 1.04 -5.67 20.15
CA PRO A 132 0.71 -4.29 20.44
C PRO A 132 -0.15 -3.66 19.33
N THR A 133 -1.03 -2.75 19.70
CA THR A 133 -1.87 -2.00 18.75
C THR A 133 -1.44 -0.55 18.71
N LEU A 134 -1.03 -0.07 17.54
CA LEU A 134 -0.73 1.34 17.30
C LEU A 134 -2.01 2.09 16.97
N LEU A 135 -2.29 3.16 17.71
CA LEU A 135 -3.41 4.06 17.46
C LEU A 135 -2.89 5.36 16.83
N MET A 136 -3.28 5.59 15.60
CA MET A 136 -3.02 6.81 14.84
C MET A 136 -4.32 7.64 14.72
N PRO A 137 -4.26 8.96 14.70
CA PRO A 137 -3.09 9.84 14.69
C PRO A 137 -2.49 10.16 16.08
N GLN A 138 -3.02 9.57 17.17
CA GLN A 138 -2.56 9.87 18.53
C GLN A 138 -1.11 9.45 18.79
N ASN A 139 -0.52 8.62 17.93
CA ASN A 139 0.82 8.04 18.07
C ASN A 139 1.01 7.32 19.41
N LYS A 140 -0.01 6.55 19.83
CA LYS A 140 -0.01 5.79 21.07
C LYS A 140 0.02 4.28 20.79
N LEU A 141 0.84 3.57 21.54
CA LEU A 141 0.88 2.11 21.51
C LEU A 141 0.12 1.55 22.70
N ILE A 142 -0.85 0.69 22.43
CA ILE A 142 -1.60 -0.03 23.45
C ILE A 142 -1.05 -1.44 23.56
N VAL A 143 -0.63 -1.79 24.74
CA VAL A 143 -0.08 -3.13 25.06
C VAL A 143 -0.95 -3.79 26.12
N SER A 144 -1.34 -5.02 25.89
CA SER A 144 -2.09 -5.84 26.84
C SER A 144 -1.34 -7.13 27.15
N GLY A 145 -1.33 -7.54 28.42
CA GLY A 145 -0.65 -8.78 28.80
C GLY A 145 -0.37 -8.87 30.30
N GLN A 146 0.62 -9.68 30.64
CA GLN A 146 1.06 -9.89 32.01
C GLN A 146 2.33 -9.12 32.31
N ARG A 147 2.33 -8.39 33.42
CA ARG A 147 3.52 -7.70 33.93
C ARG A 147 4.43 -8.67 34.71
N THR A 148 5.74 -8.35 34.73
CA THR A 148 6.74 -9.09 35.53
C THR A 148 6.64 -8.78 37.04
N ALA A 149 5.85 -7.79 37.45
CA ALA A 149 5.71 -7.36 38.84
C ALA A 149 5.13 -8.45 39.75
N LYS A 150 5.30 -8.25 41.07
CA LYS A 150 5.09 -9.22 42.15
C LYS A 150 3.70 -9.85 42.25
N GLU A 151 2.72 -9.35 41.53
CA GLU A 151 1.36 -9.88 41.55
C GLU A 151 1.23 -11.00 40.51
N LYS A 152 1.09 -12.22 40.99
CA LYS A 152 0.87 -13.39 40.13
C LYS A 152 -0.39 -13.18 39.28
N PHE A 153 -0.24 -13.31 37.94
CA PHE A 153 -1.31 -13.30 36.95
C PHE A 153 -2.04 -11.97 36.72
N ALA A 154 -1.48 -10.84 37.16
CA ALA A 154 -2.09 -9.57 36.88
C ALA A 154 -2.06 -9.25 35.38
N GLN A 155 -3.23 -9.21 34.77
CA GLN A 155 -3.40 -8.64 33.43
C GLN A 155 -3.30 -7.13 33.55
N ALA A 156 -2.60 -6.52 32.61
CA ALA A 156 -2.41 -5.09 32.55
C ALA A 156 -2.62 -4.56 31.13
N ILE A 157 -2.92 -3.28 31.04
CA ILE A 157 -2.96 -2.54 29.77
C ILE A 157 -2.08 -1.32 29.95
N GLY A 158 -1.05 -1.23 29.10
CA GLY A 158 -0.12 -0.12 29.06
C GLY A 158 -0.38 0.77 27.85
N ILE A 159 -0.27 2.08 28.05
CA ILE A 159 -0.28 3.08 26.99
C ILE A 159 1.11 3.70 26.93
N TYR A 160 1.71 3.65 25.74
CA TYR A 160 3.03 4.20 25.48
C TYR A 160 2.93 5.33 24.47
N ASP A 161 3.66 6.40 24.74
CA ASP A 161 3.91 7.45 23.75
C ASP A 161 5.00 6.99 22.79
N MET A 162 4.68 6.92 21.50
CA MET A 162 5.59 6.39 20.51
C MET A 162 6.71 7.36 20.12
N GLY A 163 6.54 8.65 20.37
CA GLY A 163 7.59 9.64 20.12
C GLY A 163 8.72 9.59 21.13
N THR A 164 8.42 9.17 22.36
CA THR A 164 9.37 9.12 23.48
C THR A 164 9.67 7.71 23.99
N GLY A 165 8.88 6.72 23.61
CA GLY A 165 8.93 5.35 24.15
C GLY A 165 8.49 5.25 25.63
N LYS A 166 7.93 6.32 26.19
CA LYS A 166 7.56 6.39 27.60
C LYS A 166 6.21 5.73 27.87
N GLU A 167 6.14 4.90 28.91
CA GLU A 167 4.87 4.44 29.46
C GLU A 167 4.16 5.62 30.13
N GLU A 168 3.05 6.04 29.56
CA GLU A 168 2.26 7.16 30.09
C GLU A 168 1.26 6.70 31.14
N LYS A 169 0.66 5.55 30.91
CA LYS A 169 -0.37 4.98 31.78
C LYS A 169 -0.25 3.45 31.83
N LEU A 170 -0.56 2.92 33.00
CA LEU A 170 -0.69 1.49 33.23
C LEU A 170 -2.00 1.25 33.99
N PHE A 171 -2.85 0.40 33.42
CA PHE A 171 -4.12 0.03 34.02
C PHE A 171 -4.11 -1.44 34.40
N MET A 172 -4.65 -1.77 35.59
CA MET A 172 -4.82 -3.14 36.09
C MET A 172 -6.32 -3.40 36.14
N PRO A 173 -6.93 -4.05 35.13
CA PRO A 173 -8.36 -4.33 35.13
C PRO A 173 -8.78 -5.13 36.36
N LYS A 174 -9.83 -4.69 37.05
CA LYS A 174 -10.28 -5.27 38.34
C LYS A 174 -10.64 -6.77 38.26
N LYS A 175 -10.92 -7.29 37.07
CA LYS A 175 -11.37 -8.68 36.85
C LYS A 175 -10.45 -9.47 35.90
N TYR A 176 -9.16 -9.17 35.86
CA TYR A 176 -8.18 -9.90 35.05
C TYR A 176 -8.65 -10.16 33.60
N ASP A 177 -9.11 -9.10 32.96
CA ASP A 177 -9.63 -9.21 31.60
C ASP A 177 -8.53 -8.90 30.57
N ALA A 178 -8.34 -9.79 29.61
CA ALA A 178 -7.40 -9.57 28.52
C ALA A 178 -8.08 -8.78 27.41
N MET A 179 -7.34 -7.86 26.80
CA MET A 179 -7.77 -7.23 25.55
C MET A 179 -7.79 -8.32 24.46
N VAL A 180 -8.93 -8.50 23.81
CA VAL A 180 -9.14 -9.53 22.78
C VAL A 180 -9.38 -8.96 21.39
N GLY A 181 -9.61 -7.66 21.27
CA GLY A 181 -9.84 -6.98 20.01
C GLY A 181 -9.16 -5.60 19.97
N ALA A 182 -9.22 -4.94 18.81
CA ALA A 182 -8.59 -3.65 18.61
C ALA A 182 -9.31 -2.54 19.42
N PRO A 183 -8.59 -1.81 20.28
CA PRO A 183 -9.14 -0.71 21.06
C PRO A 183 -9.29 0.58 20.23
N ALA A 184 -9.98 1.58 20.80
CA ALA A 184 -10.08 2.91 20.23
C ALA A 184 -9.97 3.98 21.33
N ILE A 185 -9.43 5.16 21.00
CA ILE A 185 -9.44 6.34 21.89
C ILE A 185 -10.56 7.27 21.45
N ILE A 186 -11.45 7.61 22.38
CA ILE A 186 -12.64 8.42 22.11
C ILE A 186 -12.87 9.37 23.29
N ASN A 187 -12.92 10.68 23.04
CA ASN A 187 -13.25 11.68 24.05
C ASN A 187 -12.53 11.48 25.39
N GLY A 188 -11.21 11.36 25.36
CA GLY A 188 -10.40 11.16 26.57
C GLY A 188 -10.56 9.81 27.26
N GLY A 189 -11.22 8.84 26.61
CA GLY A 189 -11.37 7.48 27.09
C GLY A 189 -10.77 6.45 26.15
N LEU A 190 -10.19 5.39 26.69
CA LEU A 190 -9.75 4.21 25.97
C LEU A 190 -10.86 3.15 26.01
N ILE A 191 -11.41 2.81 24.86
CA ILE A 191 -12.43 1.77 24.70
C ILE A 191 -11.73 0.47 24.36
N ILE A 192 -11.95 -0.55 25.17
CA ILE A 192 -11.21 -1.83 25.08
C ILE A 192 -12.18 -2.99 24.90
N PRO A 193 -12.13 -3.69 23.76
CA PRO A 193 -12.74 -5.00 23.64
C PRO A 193 -11.99 -6.01 24.52
N GLY A 194 -12.61 -6.44 25.60
CA GLY A 194 -12.05 -7.43 26.52
C GLY A 194 -12.77 -8.78 26.44
N GLY A 195 -12.22 -9.79 27.10
CA GLY A 195 -12.76 -11.15 27.10
C GLY A 195 -14.15 -11.25 27.76
N ARG A 196 -14.48 -10.35 28.67
CA ARG A 196 -15.76 -10.31 29.39
C ARG A 196 -16.74 -9.27 28.89
N GLY A 197 -16.26 -8.28 28.15
CA GLY A 197 -17.07 -7.19 27.65
C GLY A 197 -16.24 -6.08 27.04
N VAL A 198 -16.91 -5.01 26.60
CA VAL A 198 -16.26 -3.77 26.19
C VAL A 198 -16.27 -2.82 27.36
N TYR A 199 -15.13 -2.25 27.72
CA TYR A 199 -15.02 -1.32 28.83
C TYR A 199 -14.29 -0.03 28.45
N ARG A 200 -14.59 1.03 29.15
CA ARG A 200 -13.97 2.33 28.98
C ARG A 200 -13.12 2.69 30.19
N ILE A 201 -11.88 3.06 29.93
CA ILE A 201 -10.97 3.62 30.91
C ILE A 201 -10.82 5.12 30.63
N ASP A 202 -11.02 5.95 31.65
CA ASP A 202 -10.69 7.37 31.56
C ASP A 202 -9.18 7.56 31.51
N LEU A 203 -8.70 8.25 30.48
CA LEU A 203 -7.25 8.41 30.25
C LEU A 203 -6.58 9.35 31.27
N ASN A 204 -7.33 10.21 31.97
CA ASN A 204 -6.76 11.10 32.95
C ASN A 204 -6.63 10.44 34.33
N THR A 205 -7.70 9.75 34.77
CA THR A 205 -7.75 9.14 36.12
C THR A 205 -7.27 7.72 36.13
N GLY A 206 -7.38 6.98 35.01
CA GLY A 206 -7.11 5.55 34.92
C GLY A 206 -8.24 4.66 35.41
N ASP A 207 -9.39 5.26 35.75
CA ASP A 207 -10.53 4.51 36.27
C ASP A 207 -11.38 3.90 35.17
N GLU A 208 -11.85 2.68 35.38
CA GLU A 208 -12.91 2.08 34.58
C GLU A 208 -14.22 2.83 34.83
N THR A 209 -14.73 3.50 33.80
CA THR A 209 -15.94 4.34 33.91
C THR A 209 -17.21 3.54 33.65
N TRP A 210 -17.15 2.53 32.77
CA TRP A 210 -18.25 1.62 32.48
C TRP A 210 -17.78 0.33 31.80
N THR A 211 -18.62 -0.69 31.82
CA THR A 211 -18.45 -1.94 31.09
C THR A 211 -19.77 -2.33 30.43
N ALA A 212 -19.75 -2.55 29.10
CA ALA A 212 -20.85 -3.12 28.34
C ALA A 212 -20.70 -4.66 28.23
N ASP A 213 -21.76 -5.40 28.44
CA ASP A 213 -21.75 -6.88 28.39
C ASP A 213 -21.82 -7.40 26.94
N LEU A 214 -20.72 -7.17 26.21
CA LEU A 214 -20.50 -7.67 24.84
C LEU A 214 -19.20 -8.47 24.77
N LYS A 215 -19.31 -9.79 24.54
CA LYS A 215 -18.17 -10.68 24.48
C LYS A 215 -17.76 -11.00 23.05
N GLY A 216 -16.46 -11.23 22.84
CA GLY A 216 -15.92 -11.61 21.53
C GLY A 216 -15.94 -10.48 20.50
N VAL A 217 -15.74 -9.25 20.94
CA VAL A 217 -15.64 -8.08 20.07
C VAL A 217 -14.27 -8.05 19.41
N ASP A 218 -14.21 -8.12 18.09
CA ASP A 218 -12.97 -8.06 17.31
C ASP A 218 -12.41 -6.63 17.25
N PHE A 219 -13.27 -5.63 17.11
CA PHE A 219 -12.88 -4.23 17.09
C PHE A 219 -14.07 -3.31 17.39
N VAL A 220 -13.76 -2.07 17.71
CA VAL A 220 -14.74 -1.00 17.93
C VAL A 220 -14.46 0.17 16.98
N LYS A 221 -15.52 0.86 16.58
CA LYS A 221 -15.48 2.10 15.81
C LYS A 221 -16.30 3.18 16.51
N ALA A 222 -15.77 4.39 16.57
CA ALA A 222 -16.52 5.54 17.09
C ALA A 222 -17.12 6.34 15.95
N ALA A 223 -18.28 6.94 16.22
CA ALA A 223 -18.75 8.05 15.43
C ALA A 223 -17.85 9.28 15.66
N GLU A 224 -17.70 10.13 14.64
CA GLU A 224 -16.85 11.33 14.73
C GLU A 224 -17.32 12.31 15.85
N ASP A 225 -18.62 12.33 16.13
CA ASP A 225 -19.19 13.12 17.22
C ASP A 225 -18.90 12.56 18.63
N GLY A 226 -18.28 11.37 18.70
CA GLY A 226 -17.97 10.66 19.94
C GLY A 226 -19.18 10.20 20.75
N LYS A 227 -20.40 10.29 20.20
CA LYS A 227 -21.65 9.94 20.92
C LYS A 227 -22.09 8.49 20.72
N SER A 228 -21.45 7.78 19.80
CA SER A 228 -21.79 6.39 19.51
C SER A 228 -20.55 5.57 19.29
N ILE A 229 -20.56 4.35 19.83
CA ILE A 229 -19.50 3.36 19.64
C ILE A 229 -20.14 2.14 19.03
N TYR A 230 -19.62 1.68 17.88
CA TYR A 230 -20.07 0.47 17.23
C TYR A 230 -19.08 -0.65 17.53
N ALA A 231 -19.57 -1.74 18.09
CA ALA A 231 -18.80 -2.92 18.45
C ALA A 231 -19.12 -4.08 17.51
N PHE A 232 -18.10 -4.68 16.92
CA PHE A 232 -18.21 -5.76 15.96
C PHE A 232 -17.85 -7.09 16.63
N VAL A 233 -18.89 -7.85 16.97
CA VAL A 233 -18.78 -9.12 17.68
C VAL A 233 -18.49 -10.24 16.69
N ASN A 234 -17.49 -11.05 16.98
CA ASN A 234 -17.12 -12.24 16.21
C ASN A 234 -18.16 -13.35 16.39
N LYS A 235 -18.73 -13.81 15.32
CA LYS A 235 -19.68 -14.94 15.26
C LYS A 235 -19.18 -16.01 14.28
N GLY A 236 -17.93 -16.41 14.41
CA GLY A 236 -17.29 -17.37 13.51
C GLY A 236 -17.00 -16.76 12.14
N ASN A 237 -17.67 -17.22 11.08
CA ASN A 237 -17.52 -16.68 9.73
C ASN A 237 -18.28 -15.37 9.50
N ASN A 238 -18.97 -14.87 10.51
CA ASN A 238 -19.82 -13.70 10.45
C ASN A 238 -19.44 -12.65 11.50
N HIS A 239 -19.95 -11.45 11.38
CA HIS A 239 -19.99 -10.45 12.45
C HIS A 239 -21.42 -10.17 12.91
N GLU A 240 -21.53 -9.62 14.10
CA GLU A 240 -22.73 -8.98 14.63
C GLU A 240 -22.33 -7.58 15.08
N VAL A 241 -23.01 -6.55 14.63
CA VAL A 241 -22.74 -5.18 15.05
C VAL A 241 -23.70 -4.76 16.17
N ASN A 242 -23.16 -4.13 17.18
CA ASN A 242 -23.87 -3.56 18.30
C ASN A 242 -23.52 -2.08 18.46
N LYS A 243 -24.40 -1.30 19.04
CA LYS A 243 -24.16 0.11 19.36
C LYS A 243 -24.13 0.28 20.88
N ILE A 244 -23.09 0.97 21.34
CA ILE A 244 -22.88 1.31 22.74
C ILE A 244 -23.04 2.84 22.89
N ASN A 245 -23.82 3.25 23.86
CA ASN A 245 -23.97 4.65 24.28
C ASN A 245 -22.72 5.15 25.02
N PRO A 246 -22.54 6.48 25.17
CA PRO A 246 -21.39 7.03 25.90
C PRO A 246 -21.31 6.61 27.39
N ASP A 247 -22.43 6.18 27.98
CA ASP A 247 -22.51 5.67 29.35
C ASP A 247 -22.27 4.15 29.46
N GLY A 248 -22.01 3.46 28.35
CA GLY A 248 -21.75 2.02 28.32
C GLY A 248 -22.98 1.15 28.16
N THR A 249 -24.18 1.71 28.14
CA THR A 249 -25.41 0.93 27.88
C THR A 249 -25.53 0.56 26.39
N LEU A 250 -26.15 -0.58 26.10
CA LEU A 250 -26.44 -0.95 24.73
C LEU A 250 -27.58 -0.09 24.19
N ALA A 251 -27.33 0.59 23.08
CA ALA A 251 -28.34 1.43 22.44
C ALA A 251 -29.40 0.61 21.72
N TRP A 252 -29.04 -0.54 21.20
CA TRP A 252 -29.92 -1.48 20.51
C TRP A 252 -30.29 -2.65 21.42
N LYS A 253 -31.54 -3.09 21.33
CA LYS A 253 -32.03 -4.25 22.10
C LYS A 253 -31.29 -5.52 21.75
N ASP A 254 -31.05 -5.74 20.46
CA ASP A 254 -30.35 -6.89 19.90
C ASP A 254 -29.29 -6.39 18.90
N GLY A 255 -28.18 -7.09 18.80
CA GLY A 255 -27.18 -6.81 17.78
C GLY A 255 -27.63 -7.27 16.38
N GLN A 256 -27.26 -6.51 15.38
CA GLN A 256 -27.57 -6.85 13.99
C GLN A 256 -26.57 -7.87 13.44
N LYS A 257 -27.06 -9.02 13.02
CA LYS A 257 -26.27 -10.09 12.41
C LYS A 257 -25.93 -9.75 10.96
N LEU A 258 -24.65 -9.83 10.63
CA LEU A 258 -24.12 -9.61 9.28
C LEU A 258 -23.63 -10.96 8.72
N LYS A 259 -23.93 -11.22 7.45
CA LYS A 259 -23.43 -12.41 6.76
C LYS A 259 -22.02 -12.11 6.21
N GLY A 260 -21.00 -12.69 6.82
CA GLY A 260 -19.60 -12.47 6.47
C GLY A 260 -18.87 -11.58 7.48
N LYS A 261 -17.58 -11.38 7.26
CA LYS A 261 -16.72 -10.51 8.06
C LYS A 261 -16.75 -9.09 7.50
N VAL A 262 -16.93 -8.10 8.37
CA VAL A 262 -16.95 -6.70 7.96
C VAL A 262 -15.58 -6.32 7.38
N SER A 263 -15.59 -5.83 6.14
CA SER A 263 -14.43 -5.30 5.43
C SER A 263 -14.48 -3.79 5.27
N ARG A 264 -15.68 -3.19 5.25
CA ARG A 264 -15.86 -1.73 5.18
C ARG A 264 -17.04 -1.30 6.04
N PHE A 265 -16.91 -0.14 6.63
CA PHE A 265 -17.92 0.44 7.51
C PHE A 265 -17.87 1.95 7.44
N GLU A 266 -19.00 2.56 7.06
CA GLU A 266 -19.17 4.00 6.97
C GLU A 266 -20.37 4.45 7.80
N ILE A 267 -20.16 5.48 8.63
CA ILE A 267 -21.21 6.11 9.40
C ILE A 267 -21.72 7.32 8.62
N THR A 268 -23.00 7.33 8.31
CA THR A 268 -23.64 8.44 7.59
C THR A 268 -24.70 9.12 8.45
N ALA A 269 -25.14 10.28 8.04
CA ALA A 269 -26.27 10.97 8.72
C ALA A 269 -27.58 10.17 8.66
N LYS A 270 -27.74 9.26 7.69
CA LYS A 270 -28.96 8.45 7.47
C LYS A 270 -28.88 7.03 8.03
N GLY A 271 -27.68 6.53 8.33
CA GLY A 271 -27.49 5.17 8.81
C GLY A 271 -26.05 4.68 8.66
N LEU A 272 -25.90 3.37 8.75
CA LEU A 272 -24.61 2.69 8.69
C LEU A 272 -24.49 1.89 7.42
N ALA A 273 -23.55 2.24 6.56
CA ALA A 273 -23.25 1.50 5.35
C ALA A 273 -22.15 0.48 5.62
N ILE A 274 -22.44 -0.80 5.40
CA ILE A 274 -21.56 -1.90 5.77
C ILE A 274 -21.33 -2.83 4.60
N VAL A 275 -20.07 -3.15 4.31
CA VAL A 275 -19.69 -4.27 3.43
C VAL A 275 -19.12 -5.38 4.29
N SER A 276 -19.63 -6.58 4.09
CA SER A 276 -19.12 -7.78 4.75
C SER A 276 -18.82 -8.88 3.72
N ASP A 277 -17.69 -9.56 3.89
CA ASP A 277 -17.16 -10.51 2.93
C ASP A 277 -17.31 -11.94 3.40
N VAL A 278 -17.86 -12.78 2.56
CA VAL A 278 -17.97 -14.23 2.73
C VAL A 278 -16.85 -14.88 1.92
N ALA A 279 -15.93 -15.55 2.60
CA ALA A 279 -14.88 -16.31 1.95
C ALA A 279 -15.43 -17.57 1.27
N ASP A 280 -14.76 -18.04 0.23
CA ASP A 280 -15.05 -19.36 -0.36
C ASP A 280 -14.82 -20.44 0.71
N SER A 281 -15.75 -21.36 0.82
CA SER A 281 -15.71 -22.42 1.82
C SER A 281 -14.61 -23.47 1.59
N GLY A 282 -13.90 -23.40 0.45
CA GLY A 282 -12.86 -24.36 0.07
C GLY A 282 -13.36 -25.80 -0.15
N LYS A 283 -14.68 -26.02 -0.19
CA LYS A 283 -15.29 -27.34 -0.39
C LYS A 283 -15.20 -27.78 -1.84
N SER A 284 -15.04 -29.09 -2.08
CA SER A 284 -14.99 -29.71 -3.41
C SER A 284 -16.18 -30.65 -3.63
N GLY A 285 -16.42 -31.05 -4.91
CA GLY A 285 -17.48 -31.98 -5.27
C GLY A 285 -18.88 -31.42 -5.08
N LEU A 286 -19.86 -32.26 -4.73
CA LEU A 286 -21.25 -31.88 -4.50
C LEU A 286 -21.42 -30.85 -3.36
N ALA A 287 -20.52 -30.86 -2.38
CA ALA A 287 -20.51 -29.88 -1.31
C ALA A 287 -20.18 -28.45 -1.81
N LYS A 288 -19.52 -28.31 -2.97
CA LYS A 288 -19.25 -27.01 -3.61
C LYS A 288 -20.54 -26.33 -4.12
N LEU A 289 -21.51 -27.12 -4.56
CA LEU A 289 -22.81 -26.59 -5.04
C LEU A 289 -23.66 -25.98 -3.90
N ALA A 290 -23.49 -26.48 -2.67
CA ALA A 290 -24.16 -25.98 -1.47
C ALA A 290 -23.31 -24.96 -0.70
N ALA A 291 -22.05 -24.74 -1.10
CA ALA A 291 -21.12 -23.83 -0.43
C ALA A 291 -21.41 -22.38 -0.82
N SER A 292 -21.20 -21.47 0.11
CA SER A 292 -21.21 -20.03 -0.18
C SER A 292 -20.08 -19.70 -1.16
N LYS A 293 -20.43 -19.04 -2.26
CA LYS A 293 -19.42 -18.44 -3.16
C LYS A 293 -18.77 -17.27 -2.46
N ALA A 294 -17.50 -17.01 -2.77
CA ALA A 294 -16.82 -15.80 -2.35
C ALA A 294 -17.57 -14.58 -2.87
N GLN A 295 -18.08 -13.75 -1.98
CA GLN A 295 -18.83 -12.55 -2.36
C GLN A 295 -18.92 -11.57 -1.18
N SER A 296 -19.16 -10.30 -1.51
CA SER A 296 -19.55 -9.31 -0.50
C SER A 296 -21.06 -9.28 -0.31
N ASN A 297 -21.50 -8.84 0.87
CA ASN A 297 -22.85 -8.40 1.14
C ASN A 297 -22.81 -6.92 1.53
N ILE A 298 -23.80 -6.15 1.12
CA ILE A 298 -23.94 -4.75 1.50
C ILE A 298 -25.21 -4.64 2.35
N SER A 299 -25.11 -4.02 3.51
CA SER A 299 -26.21 -3.73 4.42
C SER A 299 -26.24 -2.23 4.73
N PHE A 300 -27.43 -1.69 4.93
CA PHE A 300 -27.61 -0.33 5.38
C PHE A 300 -28.50 -0.30 6.60
N LEU A 301 -27.91 -0.05 7.78
CA LEU A 301 -28.60 -0.19 9.05
C LEU A 301 -29.03 1.15 9.61
N SER A 302 -30.16 1.16 10.30
CA SER A 302 -30.61 2.27 11.12
C SER A 302 -29.60 2.54 12.26
N ALA A 303 -29.07 3.74 12.33
CA ALA A 303 -28.21 4.13 13.43
C ALA A 303 -28.95 4.21 14.79
N SER A 304 -30.28 4.30 14.78
CA SER A 304 -31.10 4.35 16.00
C SER A 304 -31.51 2.97 16.50
N THR A 305 -31.93 2.06 15.61
CA THR A 305 -32.47 0.75 16.01
C THR A 305 -31.55 -0.43 15.71
N GLY A 306 -30.60 -0.27 14.79
CA GLY A 306 -29.74 -1.36 14.29
C GLY A 306 -30.38 -2.25 13.24
N GLU A 307 -31.67 -2.04 12.95
CA GLU A 307 -32.37 -2.82 11.95
C GLU A 307 -31.87 -2.51 10.53
N ASP A 308 -31.92 -3.50 9.65
CA ASP A 308 -31.62 -3.28 8.24
C ASP A 308 -32.73 -2.40 7.64
N LEU A 309 -32.33 -1.30 7.03
CA LEU A 309 -33.24 -0.36 6.38
C LEU A 309 -33.69 -0.82 4.99
N TRP A 310 -33.06 -1.87 4.49
CA TRP A 310 -33.37 -2.43 3.18
C TRP A 310 -34.14 -3.75 3.29
N ASP A 311 -35.31 -3.83 2.68
CA ASP A 311 -36.06 -5.06 2.58
C ASP A 311 -35.28 -6.18 1.89
N LYS A 312 -34.39 -5.81 0.99
CA LYS A 312 -33.57 -6.73 0.22
C LYS A 312 -32.19 -6.20 -0.06
N ALA A 313 -31.20 -6.93 0.41
CA ALA A 313 -29.81 -6.64 0.10
C ALA A 313 -29.54 -6.67 -1.42
N PRO A 314 -28.70 -5.76 -1.95
CA PRO A 314 -28.32 -5.77 -3.34
C PRO A 314 -27.54 -7.05 -3.68
N LYS A 315 -27.76 -7.56 -4.88
CA LYS A 315 -26.99 -8.70 -5.39
C LYS A 315 -25.59 -8.23 -5.77
N THR A 316 -24.58 -8.89 -5.23
CA THR A 316 -23.19 -8.70 -5.61
C THR A 316 -22.69 -9.88 -6.45
N LYS A 317 -21.63 -9.63 -7.22
CA LYS A 317 -20.91 -10.65 -7.98
C LYS A 317 -19.45 -10.60 -7.59
N GLY A 318 -18.98 -11.61 -6.85
CA GLY A 318 -17.68 -11.57 -6.23
C GLY A 318 -17.58 -10.50 -5.14
N TYR A 319 -16.38 -10.02 -4.89
CA TYR A 319 -16.13 -8.99 -3.88
C TYR A 319 -16.44 -7.58 -4.40
N VAL A 320 -16.89 -6.71 -3.48
CA VAL A 320 -17.00 -5.28 -3.75
C VAL A 320 -15.60 -4.67 -3.78
N GLN A 321 -15.16 -4.22 -4.95
CA GLN A 321 -13.86 -3.57 -5.15
C GLN A 321 -13.92 -2.08 -4.85
N HIS A 322 -14.99 -1.42 -5.31
CA HIS A 322 -15.22 0.00 -5.13
C HIS A 322 -16.50 0.23 -4.35
N PHE A 323 -16.45 1.14 -3.39
CA PHE A 323 -17.58 1.42 -2.50
C PHE A 323 -17.54 2.89 -2.08
N TYR A 324 -18.58 3.64 -2.44
CA TYR A 324 -18.68 5.07 -2.19
C TYR A 324 -20.04 5.42 -1.63
N VAL A 325 -20.05 6.07 -0.47
CA VAL A 325 -21.25 6.68 0.10
C VAL A 325 -21.37 8.08 -0.48
N MET A 326 -22.51 8.35 -1.13
CA MET A 326 -22.84 9.60 -1.79
C MET A 326 -23.99 10.29 -1.07
N ASP A 327 -24.34 11.51 -1.44
CA ASP A 327 -25.44 12.26 -0.80
C ASP A 327 -26.81 11.55 -0.95
N ASP A 328 -27.01 10.84 -2.05
CA ASP A 328 -28.27 10.20 -2.42
C ASP A 328 -28.27 8.67 -2.29
N GLY A 329 -27.15 8.04 -1.92
CA GLY A 329 -27.07 6.59 -1.79
C GLY A 329 -25.67 6.03 -1.84
N ILE A 330 -25.57 4.76 -2.20
CA ILE A 330 -24.32 3.99 -2.22
C ILE A 330 -24.03 3.53 -3.64
N LEU A 331 -22.88 3.95 -4.17
CA LEU A 331 -22.33 3.51 -5.46
C LEU A 331 -21.27 2.45 -5.21
N PHE A 332 -21.34 1.32 -5.93
CA PHE A 332 -20.36 0.25 -5.77
C PHE A 332 -20.04 -0.48 -7.07
N GLY A 333 -18.80 -0.94 -7.18
CA GLY A 333 -18.29 -1.76 -8.27
C GLY A 333 -17.85 -3.14 -7.78
N MET A 334 -18.09 -4.19 -8.59
CA MET A 334 -17.92 -5.59 -8.23
C MET A 334 -16.81 -6.25 -9.03
N GLN A 335 -16.06 -7.15 -8.41
CA GLN A 335 -14.94 -7.86 -9.01
C GLN A 335 -15.29 -8.66 -10.27
N GLU A 336 -16.42 -9.39 -10.26
CA GLU A 336 -16.87 -10.16 -11.41
C GLU A 336 -17.63 -9.30 -12.43
N GLY A 337 -17.42 -8.00 -12.39
CA GLY A 337 -18.01 -7.00 -13.26
C GLY A 337 -19.39 -6.52 -12.81
N GLY A 338 -19.60 -5.25 -13.04
CA GLY A 338 -20.84 -4.54 -12.78
C GLY A 338 -20.71 -3.42 -11.77
N ILE A 339 -21.46 -2.34 -12.05
CA ILE A 339 -21.56 -1.16 -11.19
C ILE A 339 -23.04 -0.94 -10.90
N ASN A 340 -23.36 -0.63 -9.64
CA ASN A 340 -24.71 -0.31 -9.24
C ASN A 340 -24.74 0.83 -8.23
N LYS A 341 -25.87 1.52 -8.15
CA LYS A 341 -26.12 2.57 -7.17
C LYS A 341 -27.49 2.33 -6.53
N ILE A 342 -27.54 2.40 -5.22
CA ILE A 342 -28.73 2.12 -4.41
C ILE A 342 -28.96 3.31 -3.48
N SER A 343 -30.20 3.77 -3.35
CA SER A 343 -30.58 4.79 -2.40
C SER A 343 -30.45 4.30 -0.96
N PHE A 344 -30.50 5.19 -0.01
CA PHE A 344 -30.53 4.82 1.41
C PHE A 344 -31.81 4.10 1.82
N GLU A 345 -32.87 4.20 1.01
CA GLU A 345 -34.14 3.49 1.17
C GLU A 345 -34.14 2.10 0.51
N GLY A 346 -33.03 1.71 -0.15
CA GLY A 346 -32.88 0.39 -0.79
C GLY A 346 -33.36 0.31 -2.24
N GLU A 347 -33.74 1.44 -2.82
CA GLU A 347 -34.19 1.48 -4.22
C GLU A 347 -32.98 1.55 -5.16
N THR A 348 -33.02 0.81 -6.25
CA THR A 348 -32.02 0.90 -7.31
C THR A 348 -32.15 2.24 -8.02
N LEU A 349 -31.15 3.11 -7.89
CA LEU A 349 -31.12 4.43 -8.53
C LEU A 349 -30.78 4.34 -10.02
N PHE A 350 -30.00 3.35 -10.40
CA PHE A 350 -29.78 3.06 -11.81
C PHE A 350 -30.95 2.28 -12.39
N LYS A 351 -31.39 2.61 -13.60
CA LYS A 351 -32.46 1.90 -14.30
C LYS A 351 -32.26 0.38 -14.34
N LYS A 352 -31.00 -0.04 -14.42
CA LYS A 352 -30.50 -1.41 -14.23
C LYS A 352 -29.04 -1.37 -13.82
N PRO A 353 -28.54 -2.36 -13.06
CA PRO A 353 -27.12 -2.49 -12.82
C PRO A 353 -26.33 -2.51 -14.13
N LEU A 354 -25.31 -1.69 -14.23
CA LEU A 354 -24.44 -1.66 -15.40
C LEU A 354 -23.65 -2.96 -15.47
N LYS A 355 -23.53 -3.53 -16.65
CA LYS A 355 -22.62 -4.65 -16.92
C LYS A 355 -21.30 -4.09 -17.41
N THR A 356 -20.20 -4.47 -16.78
CA THR A 356 -18.83 -4.13 -17.16
C THR A 356 -18.02 -5.41 -17.38
N GLY A 357 -16.81 -5.29 -17.88
CA GLY A 357 -15.80 -6.34 -17.75
C GLY A 357 -15.48 -6.64 -16.28
N GLU A 358 -14.72 -7.71 -16.07
CA GLU A 358 -14.21 -8.11 -14.75
C GLU A 358 -13.08 -7.19 -14.28
N ASN A 359 -12.79 -7.19 -12.98
CA ASN A 359 -11.71 -6.44 -12.35
C ASN A 359 -11.75 -4.94 -12.70
N ILE A 360 -12.59 -4.20 -11.99
CA ILE A 360 -12.65 -2.75 -12.15
C ILE A 360 -11.40 -2.14 -11.52
N HIS A 361 -10.40 -1.81 -12.35
CA HIS A 361 -9.15 -1.20 -11.88
C HIS A 361 -9.34 0.25 -11.47
N THR A 362 -10.18 0.96 -12.18
CA THR A 362 -10.46 2.37 -11.95
C THR A 362 -11.97 2.60 -11.92
N MET A 363 -12.40 3.34 -10.91
CA MET A 363 -13.73 3.88 -10.82
C MET A 363 -13.63 5.24 -10.13
N ALA A 364 -13.87 6.32 -10.87
CA ALA A 364 -13.61 7.68 -10.40
C ALA A 364 -14.62 8.69 -10.93
N LEU A 365 -14.86 9.76 -10.14
CA LEU A 365 -15.65 10.91 -10.57
C LEU A 365 -14.95 11.70 -11.64
N THR A 366 -15.71 12.07 -12.64
CA THR A 366 -15.34 13.03 -13.67
C THR A 366 -16.36 14.17 -13.68
N LYS A 367 -16.12 15.19 -14.47
CA LYS A 367 -17.07 16.28 -14.68
C LYS A 367 -18.42 15.78 -15.21
N ASN A 368 -18.42 14.71 -16.00
CA ASN A 368 -19.59 14.23 -16.74
C ASN A 368 -20.23 12.97 -16.11
N GLY A 369 -19.65 12.40 -15.08
CA GLY A 369 -20.15 11.18 -14.46
C GLY A 369 -19.05 10.36 -13.79
N VAL A 370 -19.19 9.06 -13.77
CA VAL A 370 -18.17 8.13 -13.24
C VAL A 370 -17.52 7.38 -14.38
N ILE A 371 -16.20 7.53 -14.53
CA ILE A 371 -15.43 6.66 -15.41
C ILE A 371 -15.17 5.33 -14.71
N TYR A 372 -15.26 4.24 -15.47
CA TYR A 372 -14.71 2.95 -15.06
C TYR A 372 -13.78 2.39 -16.14
N ILE A 373 -12.77 1.65 -15.72
CA ILE A 373 -11.79 0.96 -16.57
C ILE A 373 -11.60 -0.44 -15.99
N THR A 374 -11.84 -1.45 -16.83
CA THR A 374 -11.68 -2.88 -16.48
C THR A 374 -10.59 -3.53 -17.31
N ASP A 375 -10.39 -4.84 -17.19
CA ASP A 375 -9.50 -5.60 -18.06
C ASP A 375 -9.95 -5.62 -19.54
N GLU A 376 -11.21 -5.33 -19.84
CA GLU A 376 -11.82 -5.57 -21.15
C GLU A 376 -12.50 -4.36 -21.76
N ASP A 377 -12.95 -3.43 -20.92
CA ASP A 377 -13.71 -2.27 -21.37
C ASP A 377 -13.57 -1.04 -20.47
N ALA A 378 -13.93 0.11 -21.02
CA ALA A 378 -14.04 1.37 -20.30
C ALA A 378 -15.26 2.16 -20.78
N ASN A 379 -15.87 2.94 -19.88
CA ASN A 379 -16.93 3.89 -20.20
C ASN A 379 -17.05 4.96 -19.10
N ILE A 380 -17.79 6.03 -19.42
CA ILE A 380 -18.33 6.95 -18.42
C ILE A 380 -19.82 6.68 -18.25
N ILE A 381 -20.28 6.67 -17.02
CA ILE A 381 -21.69 6.51 -16.68
C ILE A 381 -22.25 7.75 -16.01
N ASP A 382 -23.46 8.10 -16.37
CA ASP A 382 -24.24 9.11 -15.67
C ASP A 382 -24.57 8.65 -14.25
N LEU A 383 -24.25 9.47 -13.27
CA LEU A 383 -24.43 9.12 -11.85
C LEU A 383 -25.89 9.02 -11.39
N LYS A 384 -26.82 9.63 -12.12
CA LYS A 384 -28.25 9.62 -11.77
C LYS A 384 -28.97 8.44 -12.40
N THR A 385 -28.64 8.14 -13.67
CA THR A 385 -29.38 7.13 -14.44
C THR A 385 -28.65 5.80 -14.55
N GLY A 386 -27.33 5.77 -14.37
CA GLY A 386 -26.47 4.62 -14.64
C GLY A 386 -26.34 4.30 -16.14
N GLU A 387 -26.79 5.20 -17.00
CA GLU A 387 -26.66 5.03 -18.45
C GLU A 387 -25.25 5.44 -18.92
N SER A 388 -24.75 4.73 -19.91
CA SER A 388 -23.48 5.06 -20.53
C SER A 388 -23.56 6.41 -21.21
N ILE A 389 -22.62 7.31 -20.93
CA ILE A 389 -22.48 8.60 -21.60
C ILE A 389 -21.91 8.38 -22.98
N TRP A 390 -20.90 7.53 -23.11
CA TRP A 390 -20.43 7.11 -24.41
C TRP A 390 -21.39 6.09 -25.01
N ASN A 391 -21.74 6.27 -26.26
CA ASN A 391 -22.73 5.43 -26.96
C ASN A 391 -22.42 3.93 -26.89
N LYS A 392 -21.13 3.58 -26.83
CA LYS A 392 -20.66 2.20 -26.66
C LYS A 392 -19.47 2.20 -25.71
N PRO A 393 -19.34 1.17 -24.85
CA PRO A 393 -18.10 0.98 -24.11
C PRO A 393 -16.95 0.79 -25.09
N ILE A 394 -15.81 1.37 -24.77
CA ILE A 394 -14.58 1.07 -25.47
C ILE A 394 -14.20 -0.34 -25.10
N LYS A 395 -14.06 -1.19 -26.09
CA LYS A 395 -13.60 -2.57 -25.90
C LYS A 395 -12.21 -2.71 -26.47
N TYR A 396 -11.36 -3.31 -25.71
CA TYR A 396 -10.01 -3.70 -26.13
C TYR A 396 -9.84 -5.21 -25.95
N LYS A 397 -8.91 -5.80 -26.71
CA LYS A 397 -8.52 -7.18 -26.47
C LYS A 397 -8.00 -7.26 -25.05
N ARG A 398 -8.37 -8.31 -24.32
CA ARG A 398 -7.84 -8.57 -22.98
C ARG A 398 -6.32 -8.51 -23.06
N ALA A 399 -5.76 -7.36 -22.74
CA ALA A 399 -4.32 -7.15 -22.66
C ALA A 399 -3.83 -7.87 -21.40
N LYS A 400 -2.61 -8.39 -21.43
CA LYS A 400 -1.97 -8.96 -20.24
C LYS A 400 -1.81 -7.90 -19.15
N ALA A 401 -1.65 -6.65 -19.57
CA ALA A 401 -1.65 -5.48 -18.71
C ALA A 401 -2.37 -4.33 -19.41
N VAL A 402 -3.25 -3.65 -18.68
CA VAL A 402 -3.85 -2.38 -19.09
C VAL A 402 -3.35 -1.33 -18.13
N THR A 403 -2.70 -0.30 -18.65
CA THR A 403 -2.31 0.85 -17.85
C THR A 403 -3.05 2.10 -18.34
N SER A 404 -3.42 2.98 -17.42
CA SER A 404 -4.20 4.17 -17.73
C SER A 404 -3.79 5.36 -16.90
N THR A 405 -4.00 6.55 -17.43
CA THR A 405 -3.77 7.82 -16.73
C THR A 405 -4.73 8.89 -17.23
N TYR A 406 -4.75 10.04 -16.56
CA TYR A 406 -5.53 11.20 -16.96
C TYR A 406 -4.61 12.36 -17.32
N ASP A 407 -4.77 12.87 -18.53
CA ASP A 407 -4.09 14.07 -19.01
C ASP A 407 -4.98 15.30 -18.71
N ALA A 408 -4.67 15.95 -17.60
CA ALA A 408 -5.46 17.07 -17.11
C ALA A 408 -5.35 18.33 -18.00
N VAL A 409 -4.23 18.49 -18.71
CA VAL A 409 -4.01 19.64 -19.61
C VAL A 409 -4.90 19.52 -20.84
N HIS A 410 -4.95 18.34 -21.44
CA HIS A 410 -5.76 18.08 -22.64
C HIS A 410 -7.15 17.50 -22.32
N LYS A 411 -7.52 17.36 -21.03
CA LYS A 411 -8.82 16.86 -20.54
C LYS A 411 -9.24 15.55 -21.19
N ARG A 412 -8.36 14.57 -21.13
CA ARG A 412 -8.59 13.27 -21.75
C ARG A 412 -8.08 12.13 -20.88
N TYR A 413 -8.75 11.00 -20.99
CA TYR A 413 -8.27 9.74 -20.41
C TYR A 413 -7.39 9.03 -21.42
N LEU A 414 -6.30 8.44 -20.96
CA LEU A 414 -5.35 7.69 -21.77
C LEU A 414 -5.34 6.25 -21.28
N ILE A 415 -5.47 5.32 -22.22
CA ILE A 415 -5.42 3.87 -21.95
C ILE A 415 -4.41 3.24 -22.90
N SER A 416 -3.44 2.54 -22.33
CA SER A 416 -2.49 1.71 -23.08
C SER A 416 -2.95 0.27 -23.05
N THR A 417 -3.09 -0.35 -24.21
CA THR A 417 -3.59 -1.73 -24.39
C THR A 417 -2.50 -2.71 -24.87
N GLY A 418 -1.23 -2.34 -24.71
CA GLY A 418 -0.08 -3.13 -25.16
C GLY A 418 0.47 -2.66 -26.49
N GLU A 419 -0.36 -2.51 -27.52
CA GLU A 419 0.06 -2.09 -28.88
C GLU A 419 -0.44 -0.70 -29.27
N GLU A 420 -1.43 -0.16 -28.53
CA GLU A 420 -2.08 1.09 -28.85
C GLU A 420 -2.31 1.94 -27.61
N MET A 421 -2.23 3.25 -27.76
CA MET A 421 -2.70 4.23 -26.80
C MET A 421 -4.00 4.84 -27.31
N ILE A 422 -5.05 4.65 -26.54
CA ILE A 422 -6.37 5.20 -26.78
C ILE A 422 -6.52 6.48 -25.96
N ALA A 423 -6.90 7.57 -26.59
CA ALA A 423 -7.29 8.80 -25.93
C ALA A 423 -8.81 8.97 -26.00
N ILE A 424 -9.38 9.41 -24.89
CA ILE A 424 -10.81 9.60 -24.72
C ILE A 424 -11.04 11.01 -24.21
N ASP A 425 -11.72 11.83 -24.99
CA ASP A 425 -12.08 13.19 -24.56
C ASP A 425 -13.02 13.14 -23.35
N GLU A 426 -12.68 13.89 -22.30
CA GLU A 426 -13.46 13.93 -21.06
C GLU A 426 -14.88 14.47 -21.28
N ASN A 427 -15.07 15.42 -22.22
CA ASN A 427 -16.32 16.15 -22.35
C ASN A 427 -17.37 15.40 -23.17
N ASN A 428 -16.96 14.78 -24.28
CA ASN A 428 -17.86 14.17 -25.25
C ASN A 428 -17.68 12.66 -25.39
N GLY A 429 -16.60 12.10 -24.81
CA GLY A 429 -16.29 10.68 -24.92
C GLY A 429 -15.77 10.25 -26.29
N ASP A 430 -15.38 11.21 -27.15
CA ASP A 430 -14.78 10.89 -28.43
C ASP A 430 -13.47 10.11 -28.24
N ILE A 431 -13.36 9.04 -29.02
CA ILE A 431 -12.27 8.08 -28.93
C ILE A 431 -11.36 8.26 -30.12
N SER A 432 -10.07 8.32 -29.86
CA SER A 432 -9.06 8.27 -30.90
C SER A 432 -7.92 7.34 -30.51
N THR A 433 -7.38 6.62 -31.49
CA THR A 433 -6.06 5.98 -31.32
C THR A 433 -5.02 7.08 -31.42
N LEU A 434 -4.40 7.40 -30.29
CA LEU A 434 -3.41 8.47 -30.21
C LEU A 434 -2.06 8.00 -30.78
N ALA A 435 -1.67 6.77 -30.48
CA ALA A 435 -0.44 6.16 -30.95
C ALA A 435 -0.59 4.65 -31.12
N SER A 436 0.14 4.08 -32.07
CA SER A 436 0.42 2.65 -32.15
C SER A 436 1.91 2.44 -31.95
N TYR A 437 2.29 1.42 -31.18
CA TYR A 437 3.67 1.14 -30.83
C TYR A 437 3.89 -0.35 -30.60
N GLU A 438 5.12 -0.76 -30.65
CA GLU A 438 5.56 -2.11 -30.29
C GLU A 438 6.81 -1.98 -29.41
N PHE A 439 6.79 -2.65 -28.27
CA PHE A 439 7.96 -2.78 -27.40
C PHE A 439 8.81 -3.97 -27.83
N GLU A 440 10.12 -3.82 -27.71
CA GLU A 440 11.06 -4.90 -27.97
C GLU A 440 10.77 -6.11 -27.06
N GLU A 441 11.10 -7.32 -27.56
CA GLU A 441 10.83 -8.61 -26.90
C GLU A 441 9.34 -8.85 -26.61
N LYS A 442 8.43 -8.12 -27.27
CA LYS A 442 6.97 -8.20 -27.09
C LYS A 442 6.52 -7.99 -25.65
N GLU A 443 7.19 -7.08 -24.95
CA GLU A 443 6.73 -6.63 -23.65
C GLU A 443 5.50 -5.73 -23.80
N ASP A 444 4.59 -5.81 -22.83
CA ASP A 444 3.48 -4.88 -22.74
C ASP A 444 3.87 -3.73 -21.80
N PRO A 445 3.48 -2.46 -22.08
CA PRO A 445 3.64 -1.38 -21.13
C PRO A 445 2.94 -1.68 -19.81
N THR A 446 3.68 -1.53 -18.73
CA THR A 446 3.15 -1.67 -17.35
C THR A 446 2.89 -0.33 -16.69
N HIS A 447 3.43 0.74 -17.30
CA HIS A 447 3.34 2.11 -16.80
C HIS A 447 2.98 3.09 -17.88
N LEU A 448 2.09 4.03 -17.53
CA LEU A 448 1.74 5.20 -18.32
C LEU A 448 1.71 6.42 -17.40
N GLU A 449 2.54 7.41 -17.69
CA GLU A 449 2.70 8.63 -16.91
C GLU A 449 2.59 9.86 -17.82
N VAL A 450 1.82 10.86 -17.40
CA VAL A 450 1.81 12.18 -18.05
C VAL A 450 2.92 13.02 -17.45
N ARG A 451 3.83 13.49 -18.29
CA ARG A 451 4.96 14.35 -17.92
C ARG A 451 4.85 15.70 -18.64
N ASP A 452 5.63 16.69 -18.19
CA ASP A 452 5.64 18.02 -18.82
C ASP A 452 6.00 17.97 -20.32
N GLY A 453 6.87 17.03 -20.69
CA GLY A 453 7.35 16.84 -22.06
C GLY A 453 6.53 15.88 -22.91
N GLY A 454 5.51 15.19 -22.38
CA GLY A 454 4.75 14.21 -23.14
C GLY A 454 4.18 13.05 -22.31
N LEU A 455 3.98 11.93 -22.99
CA LEU A 455 3.38 10.71 -22.42
C LEU A 455 4.44 9.62 -22.36
N LEU A 456 4.82 9.23 -21.14
CA LEU A 456 5.81 8.19 -20.91
C LEU A 456 5.14 6.84 -20.78
N LEU A 457 5.58 5.88 -21.59
CA LEU A 457 5.27 4.46 -21.48
C LEU A 457 6.52 3.70 -21.06
N SER A 458 6.38 2.78 -20.14
CA SER A 458 7.51 1.90 -19.78
C SER A 458 7.08 0.49 -19.37
N SER A 459 8.01 -0.42 -19.49
CA SER A 459 7.97 -1.81 -19.03
C SER A 459 9.25 -2.13 -18.28
N ASP A 460 9.52 -3.43 -18.05
CA ASP A 460 10.73 -3.86 -17.36
C ASP A 460 12.02 -3.50 -18.13
N GLN A 461 11.97 -3.54 -19.47
CA GLN A 461 13.16 -3.35 -20.33
C GLN A 461 12.98 -2.24 -21.37
N ASN A 462 11.78 -1.70 -21.52
CA ASN A 462 11.49 -0.66 -22.51
C ASN A 462 11.06 0.64 -21.83
N ILE A 463 11.47 1.76 -22.42
CA ILE A 463 11.01 3.09 -22.08
C ILE A 463 10.76 3.89 -23.35
N MET A 464 9.61 4.54 -23.45
CA MET A 464 9.22 5.33 -24.62
C MET A 464 8.53 6.62 -24.18
N LEU A 465 8.90 7.73 -24.78
CA LEU A 465 8.22 9.00 -24.62
C LEU A 465 7.56 9.39 -25.94
N LEU A 466 6.29 9.73 -25.86
CA LEU A 466 5.50 10.27 -26.96
C LEU A 466 5.20 11.75 -26.69
N ASN A 467 5.09 12.54 -27.74
CA ASN A 467 4.45 13.85 -27.66
C ASN A 467 2.97 13.71 -27.27
N PHE A 468 2.34 14.78 -26.88
CA PHE A 468 0.91 14.80 -26.58
C PHE A 468 0.00 14.52 -27.79
N ASP A 469 0.52 14.62 -29.00
CA ASP A 469 -0.17 14.22 -30.25
C ASP A 469 0.02 12.74 -30.62
N GLY A 470 0.78 11.99 -29.82
CA GLY A 470 1.09 10.58 -30.03
C GLY A 470 2.33 10.31 -30.88
N SER A 471 2.97 11.32 -31.43
CA SER A 471 4.22 11.15 -32.16
C SER A 471 5.37 10.77 -31.22
N LYS A 472 6.22 9.83 -31.67
CA LYS A 472 7.31 9.31 -30.84
C LYS A 472 8.46 10.30 -30.72
N ILE A 473 8.87 10.63 -29.48
CA ILE A 473 10.07 11.41 -29.18
C ILE A 473 11.28 10.47 -29.13
N PHE A 474 11.19 9.42 -28.31
CA PHE A 474 12.22 8.36 -28.24
C PHE A 474 11.61 7.02 -27.83
N GLN A 475 12.34 5.96 -28.10
CA GLN A 475 12.10 4.61 -27.59
C GLN A 475 13.46 3.94 -27.41
N GLU A 476 13.69 3.45 -26.19
CA GLU A 476 14.92 2.77 -25.81
C GLU A 476 14.60 1.39 -25.23
N TYR A 477 15.45 0.44 -25.56
CA TYR A 477 15.37 -0.93 -25.06
C TYR A 477 16.68 -1.33 -24.40
N TYR A 478 16.56 -1.85 -23.20
CA TYR A 478 17.68 -2.31 -22.37
C TYR A 478 17.63 -3.82 -22.22
N LYS A 479 18.56 -4.52 -22.89
CA LYS A 479 18.52 -5.98 -22.98
C LYS A 479 18.60 -6.66 -21.61
N SER A 480 17.62 -7.50 -21.30
CA SER A 480 17.64 -8.31 -20.08
C SER A 480 18.87 -9.23 -20.00
N PRO A 481 19.52 -9.36 -18.84
CA PRO A 481 20.69 -10.22 -18.68
C PRO A 481 20.39 -11.73 -18.75
N GLY A 482 19.14 -12.17 -18.76
CA GLY A 482 18.78 -13.58 -18.92
C GLY A 482 17.28 -13.86 -18.89
N LYS A 483 16.87 -14.97 -19.52
CA LYS A 483 15.46 -15.38 -19.67
C LYS A 483 14.69 -15.67 -18.36
N SER A 484 15.34 -15.74 -17.20
CA SER A 484 14.73 -16.17 -15.94
C SER A 484 14.36 -15.04 -14.98
N MET A 485 14.50 -13.77 -15.40
CA MET A 485 14.29 -12.61 -14.53
C MET A 485 12.82 -12.18 -14.41
N PHE A 486 11.96 -12.58 -15.34
CA PHE A 486 10.54 -12.25 -15.31
C PHE A 486 9.78 -12.63 -14.03
N ALA A 487 10.33 -13.52 -13.22
CA ALA A 487 9.68 -13.96 -11.97
C ALA A 487 10.10 -13.15 -10.72
N LYS A 488 11.18 -12.36 -10.77
CA LYS A 488 11.71 -11.64 -9.59
C LYS A 488 11.63 -10.11 -9.70
N ILE A 489 11.59 -9.57 -10.90
CA ILE A 489 11.26 -8.16 -11.16
C ILE A 489 9.78 -7.88 -10.80
N ALA A 490 8.94 -8.92 -10.72
CA ALA A 490 7.61 -8.82 -10.10
C ALA A 490 7.62 -8.23 -8.67
N LEU A 491 8.76 -8.17 -7.99
CA LEU A 491 8.89 -7.48 -6.69
C LEU A 491 9.16 -5.98 -6.86
N GLY A 492 9.87 -5.56 -7.90
CA GLY A 492 9.94 -4.15 -8.30
C GLY A 492 8.63 -3.69 -8.96
N ALA A 493 8.00 -4.56 -9.77
CA ALA A 493 6.64 -4.36 -10.28
C ALA A 493 5.57 -4.48 -9.18
N LEU A 494 5.84 -5.15 -8.06
CA LEU A 494 5.03 -5.06 -6.84
C LEU A 494 5.21 -3.70 -6.13
N ALA A 495 6.37 -3.07 -6.21
CA ALA A 495 6.51 -1.67 -5.79
C ALA A 495 5.73 -0.74 -6.74
N VAL A 496 5.66 -1.08 -8.00
CA VAL A 496 4.92 -0.34 -9.03
C VAL A 496 3.45 -0.78 -9.11
N ALA A 497 3.15 -2.06 -8.97
CA ALA A 497 1.78 -2.54 -8.72
C ALA A 497 1.32 -2.17 -7.31
N SER A 498 2.21 -1.95 -6.33
CA SER A 498 1.85 -1.35 -5.06
C SER A 498 1.71 0.16 -5.16
N VAL A 499 2.27 0.84 -6.15
CA VAL A 499 1.89 2.23 -6.51
C VAL A 499 0.55 2.22 -7.26
N ALA A 500 0.26 1.27 -8.13
CA ALA A 500 -1.08 1.11 -8.73
C ALA A 500 -2.08 0.48 -7.74
N MET A 501 -1.69 -0.44 -6.87
CA MET A 501 -2.49 -0.92 -5.74
C MET A 501 -2.41 0.00 -4.52
N ALA A 502 -1.36 0.79 -4.31
CA ALA A 502 -1.36 1.87 -3.34
C ALA A 502 -2.12 3.09 -3.87
N SER A 503 -2.20 3.34 -5.17
CA SER A 503 -3.21 4.24 -5.74
C SER A 503 -4.62 3.65 -5.62
N ALA A 504 -4.83 2.34 -5.74
CA ALA A 504 -6.12 1.69 -5.46
C ALA A 504 -6.42 1.56 -3.96
N SER A 505 -5.44 1.31 -3.10
CA SER A 505 -5.62 1.26 -1.64
C SER A 505 -5.50 2.63 -0.96
N ALA A 506 -4.76 3.57 -1.51
CA ALA A 506 -4.79 4.98 -1.13
C ALA A 506 -6.05 5.66 -1.66
N TYR A 507 -6.58 5.19 -2.75
CA TYR A 507 -7.91 5.50 -3.24
C TYR A 507 -8.99 4.95 -2.28
N GLN A 508 -8.80 3.75 -1.72
CA GLN A 508 -9.66 3.18 -0.67
C GLN A 508 -9.47 3.86 0.69
N ALA A 509 -8.28 4.30 1.04
CA ALA A 509 -8.02 5.05 2.28
C ALA A 509 -8.45 6.53 2.16
N GLY A 510 -8.42 7.11 0.97
CA GLY A 510 -9.02 8.43 0.68
C GLY A 510 -10.54 8.41 0.64
N ALA A 511 -11.16 7.25 0.40
CA ALA A 511 -12.61 7.04 0.44
C ALA A 511 -13.22 7.11 1.87
N ASN A 512 -12.40 7.18 2.92
CA ASN A 512 -12.86 7.49 4.27
C ASN A 512 -13.35 8.94 4.46
N LYS A 513 -13.39 9.71 3.40
CA LYS A 513 -14.10 11.01 3.35
C LYS A 513 -14.98 10.98 2.11
N ASN A 514 -16.23 10.68 2.23
CA ASN A 514 -17.42 10.91 1.39
C ASN A 514 -17.22 11.54 -0.02
N THR A 515 -16.05 11.44 -0.60
CA THR A 515 -15.72 12.01 -1.91
C THR A 515 -15.06 10.92 -2.73
N ILE A 516 -15.68 10.55 -3.81
CA ILE A 516 -14.97 9.86 -4.89
C ILE A 516 -13.82 10.79 -5.29
N GLY A 517 -12.57 10.36 -5.09
CA GLY A 517 -11.39 11.14 -5.47
C GLY A 517 -11.43 11.45 -6.97
N GLN A 518 -10.87 12.58 -7.37
CA GLN A 518 -10.63 12.84 -8.78
C GLN A 518 -9.62 11.80 -9.31
N TYR A 519 -9.82 11.38 -10.54
CA TYR A 519 -8.89 10.47 -11.20
C TYR A 519 -7.46 11.06 -11.18
N ASN A 520 -6.51 10.32 -10.65
CA ASN A 520 -5.09 10.71 -10.50
C ASN A 520 -4.75 11.83 -9.51
N ASP A 521 -5.38 11.89 -8.38
CA ASP A 521 -4.94 12.78 -7.31
C ASP A 521 -3.87 12.13 -6.40
N TYR A 522 -2.83 11.51 -7.01
CA TYR A 522 -1.66 10.98 -6.29
C TYR A 522 -0.96 12.09 -5.49
N GLY A 523 -0.85 13.28 -6.07
CA GLY A 523 -0.28 14.45 -5.40
C GLY A 523 -1.06 14.88 -4.17
N ALA A 524 -2.38 14.91 -4.24
CA ALA A 524 -3.23 15.28 -3.09
C ALA A 524 -3.23 14.21 -2.00
N ASP A 525 -3.13 12.91 -2.35
CA ASP A 525 -2.99 11.85 -1.35
C ASP A 525 -1.65 11.96 -0.61
N MET A 526 -0.57 12.24 -1.33
CA MET A 526 0.75 12.47 -0.74
C MET A 526 0.77 13.74 0.13
N ASP A 527 0.10 14.81 -0.29
CA ASP A 527 -0.03 16.02 0.53
C ASP A 527 -0.83 15.78 1.82
N ARG A 528 -1.92 14.99 1.74
CA ARG A 528 -2.69 14.57 2.92
C ARG A 528 -1.85 13.73 3.88
N LYS A 529 -1.11 12.74 3.37
CA LYS A 529 -0.18 11.92 4.16
C LYS A 529 0.91 12.78 4.80
N SER A 530 1.49 13.71 4.01
CA SER A 530 2.49 14.64 4.51
C SER A 530 1.95 15.52 5.64
N LYS A 531 0.72 16.03 5.54
CA LYS A 531 0.07 16.81 6.60
C LYS A 531 -0.17 15.95 7.85
N MET A 532 -0.72 14.75 7.69
CA MET A 532 -0.92 13.79 8.78
C MET A 532 0.39 13.50 9.53
N PHE A 533 1.49 13.28 8.80
CA PHE A 533 2.78 13.02 9.43
C PHE A 533 3.34 14.23 10.15
N SER A 534 3.17 15.44 9.60
CA SER A 534 3.63 16.66 10.28
C SER A 534 2.84 16.96 11.56
N GLU A 535 1.57 16.56 11.64
CA GLU A 535 0.73 16.71 12.84
C GLU A 535 1.20 15.81 14.00
N VAL A 536 1.81 14.66 13.73
CA VAL A 536 2.40 13.79 14.75
C VAL A 536 3.63 14.44 15.40
N GLY A 537 4.40 15.24 14.64
CA GLY A 537 5.43 16.15 15.16
C GLY A 537 6.72 15.50 15.66
N THR A 538 6.93 14.19 15.48
CA THR A 538 8.22 13.55 15.80
C THR A 538 9.24 13.73 14.68
N VAL A 539 10.53 13.59 15.01
CA VAL A 539 11.63 13.68 14.03
C VAL A 539 11.40 12.72 12.87
N ALA A 540 11.04 11.48 13.17
CA ALA A 540 10.80 10.46 12.17
C ALA A 540 9.61 10.77 11.25
N PHE A 541 8.50 11.21 11.81
CA PHE A 541 7.34 11.62 11.02
C PHE A 541 7.59 12.90 10.21
N ASN A 542 8.40 13.82 10.71
CA ASN A 542 8.81 14.99 9.95
C ASN A 542 9.71 14.62 8.76
N GLU A 543 10.61 13.65 8.91
CA GLU A 543 11.40 13.13 7.79
C GLU A 543 10.52 12.42 6.75
N MET A 544 9.58 11.60 7.20
CA MET A 544 8.59 10.99 6.30
C MET A 544 7.75 12.04 5.57
N SER A 545 7.29 13.08 6.25
CA SER A 545 6.55 14.18 5.64
C SER A 545 7.35 14.85 4.52
N LYS A 546 8.64 15.14 4.75
CA LYS A 546 9.53 15.69 3.71
C LYS A 546 9.66 14.73 2.52
N ARG A 547 9.84 13.46 2.81
CA ARG A 547 9.96 12.40 1.82
C ARG A 547 8.68 12.28 0.99
N PHE A 548 7.51 12.27 1.59
CA PHE A 548 6.22 12.23 0.88
C PHE A 548 5.93 13.51 0.10
N LYS A 549 6.29 14.69 0.60
CA LYS A 549 6.19 15.94 -0.17
C LYS A 549 7.02 15.93 -1.43
N ALA A 550 8.22 15.42 -1.31
CA ALA A 550 9.10 15.33 -2.43
C ALA A 550 8.63 14.22 -3.39
N SER A 551 7.93 13.09 -2.97
CA SER A 551 7.37 12.03 -3.83
C SER A 551 6.17 12.47 -4.64
N SER A 552 5.57 13.59 -4.33
CA SER A 552 4.56 14.21 -5.17
C SER A 552 5.15 14.81 -6.47
N ALA A 553 6.46 15.07 -6.50
CA ALA A 553 7.15 15.40 -7.73
C ALA A 553 7.41 14.12 -8.54
N THR A 554 7.12 14.12 -9.83
CA THR A 554 7.35 12.98 -10.72
C THR A 554 8.81 12.53 -10.66
N LYS A 555 9.04 11.23 -10.48
CA LYS A 555 10.39 10.66 -10.46
C LYS A 555 11.04 10.87 -11.82
N ASP A 556 12.24 11.44 -11.83
CA ASP A 556 12.93 11.84 -13.07
C ASP A 556 13.68 10.69 -13.76
N ALA A 557 13.80 9.55 -13.08
CA ALA A 557 14.56 8.42 -13.58
C ALA A 557 13.81 7.09 -13.43
N GLN A 558 14.11 6.17 -14.34
CA GLN A 558 13.78 4.75 -14.25
C GLN A 558 15.06 3.94 -14.09
N PHE A 559 15.00 2.84 -13.35
CA PHE A 559 16.12 1.92 -13.16
C PHE A 559 15.83 0.61 -13.86
N ILE A 560 16.73 0.22 -14.76
CA ILE A 560 16.60 -1.03 -15.53
C ILE A 560 17.86 -1.87 -15.33
N LEU A 561 17.67 -3.13 -14.96
CA LEU A 561 18.77 -4.09 -14.97
C LEU A 561 19.02 -4.56 -16.40
N SER A 562 20.24 -4.38 -16.88
CA SER A 562 20.59 -4.66 -18.27
C SER A 562 21.92 -5.40 -18.41
N LYS A 563 22.06 -6.05 -19.56
CA LYS A 563 23.35 -6.51 -20.04
C LYS A 563 24.04 -5.32 -20.73
N LEU A 564 25.06 -4.81 -20.09
CA LEU A 564 25.92 -3.73 -20.57
C LEU A 564 27.17 -4.30 -21.27
N ASP A 565 27.90 -3.45 -21.98
CA ASP A 565 29.13 -3.88 -22.66
C ASP A 565 30.16 -4.48 -21.67
N ASP A 566 30.16 -3.97 -20.47
CA ASP A 566 31.12 -4.31 -19.42
C ASP A 566 30.60 -5.31 -18.40
N GLY A 567 29.41 -5.88 -18.61
CA GLY A 567 28.83 -6.85 -17.71
C GLY A 567 27.35 -6.61 -17.43
N VAL A 568 26.85 -7.19 -16.38
CA VAL A 568 25.48 -6.96 -15.91
C VAL A 568 25.48 -5.83 -14.90
N GLY A 569 24.61 -4.86 -15.14
CA GLY A 569 24.52 -3.68 -14.28
C GLY A 569 23.14 -3.05 -14.23
N LEU A 570 22.97 -2.09 -13.34
CA LEU A 570 21.76 -1.27 -13.26
C LEU A 570 22.00 0.05 -14.00
N VAL A 571 21.05 0.40 -14.86
CA VAL A 571 21.09 1.66 -15.61
C VAL A 571 20.05 2.60 -15.02
N LYS A 572 20.47 3.80 -14.62
CA LYS A 572 19.59 4.92 -14.30
C LYS A 572 19.31 5.68 -15.60
N ILE A 573 18.05 5.74 -16.02
CA ILE A 573 17.62 6.33 -17.28
C ILE A 573 16.79 7.55 -16.98
N SER A 574 17.10 8.68 -17.64
CA SER A 574 16.26 9.87 -17.58
C SER A 574 14.93 9.61 -18.30
N LYS A 575 13.83 9.78 -17.61
CA LYS A 575 12.48 9.62 -18.17
C LYS A 575 12.14 10.65 -19.26
N ASP A 576 12.78 11.82 -19.23
CA ASP A 576 12.52 12.90 -20.19
C ASP A 576 13.35 12.79 -21.46
N THR A 577 14.48 12.10 -21.41
CA THR A 577 15.39 12.02 -22.56
C THR A 577 15.65 10.59 -23.06
N GLY A 578 15.25 9.57 -22.31
CA GLY A 578 15.56 8.18 -22.59
C GLY A 578 17.04 7.81 -22.44
N LYS A 579 17.91 8.76 -22.07
CA LYS A 579 19.35 8.54 -22.04
C LYS A 579 19.81 7.98 -20.69
N PRO A 580 20.82 7.10 -20.70
CA PRO A 580 21.49 6.66 -19.49
C PRO A 580 22.09 7.87 -18.76
N ALA A 581 21.73 8.05 -17.51
CA ALA A 581 22.31 9.06 -16.63
C ALA A 581 23.47 8.46 -15.80
N LYS A 582 23.37 7.15 -15.49
CA LYS A 582 24.37 6.43 -14.73
C LYS A 582 24.26 4.93 -14.96
N GLU A 583 25.40 4.26 -14.99
CA GLU A 583 25.51 2.81 -15.03
C GLU A 583 26.28 2.31 -13.81
N ILE A 584 25.76 1.27 -13.18
CA ILE A 584 26.39 0.60 -12.04
C ILE A 584 26.64 -0.85 -12.42
N ILE A 585 27.89 -1.17 -12.69
CA ILE A 585 28.30 -2.53 -13.06
C ILE A 585 28.39 -3.40 -11.81
N LEU A 586 27.50 -4.39 -11.72
CA LEU A 586 27.46 -5.32 -10.60
C LEU A 586 28.18 -6.63 -10.92
N ASN A 587 28.30 -6.98 -12.22
CA ASN A 587 28.86 -8.25 -12.70
C ASN A 587 28.17 -9.49 -12.10
N ASP A 588 26.92 -9.34 -11.74
CA ASP A 588 26.07 -10.40 -11.21
C ASP A 588 24.90 -10.62 -12.17
N LYS A 589 24.69 -11.85 -12.60
CA LYS A 589 23.59 -12.20 -13.52
C LYS A 589 22.22 -12.28 -12.85
N LYS A 590 22.19 -12.31 -11.51
CA LYS A 590 20.98 -12.39 -10.69
C LYS A 590 21.13 -11.57 -9.41
N PRO A 591 21.39 -10.27 -9.53
CA PRO A 591 21.64 -9.44 -8.36
C PRO A 591 20.39 -9.37 -7.47
N GLU A 592 20.62 -9.50 -6.17
CA GLU A 592 19.65 -9.14 -5.15
C GLU A 592 19.91 -7.69 -4.76
N TYR A 593 18.96 -6.81 -5.04
CA TYR A 593 19.12 -5.38 -4.77
C TYR A 593 17.79 -4.70 -4.44
N GLU A 594 17.91 -3.54 -3.81
CA GLU A 594 16.82 -2.61 -3.56
C GLU A 594 17.23 -1.21 -4.02
N VAL A 595 16.28 -0.44 -4.53
CA VAL A 595 16.51 0.95 -4.93
C VAL A 595 15.66 1.87 -4.08
N ASP A 596 16.30 2.77 -3.38
CA ASP A 596 15.65 3.94 -2.80
C ASP A 596 15.76 5.10 -3.79
N GLU A 597 14.83 5.20 -4.72
CA GLU A 597 14.80 6.24 -5.74
C GLU A 597 14.72 7.66 -5.14
N TRP A 598 14.19 7.77 -3.92
CA TRP A 598 14.01 8.99 -3.14
C TRP A 598 15.27 9.45 -2.47
N GLY A 599 15.90 8.53 -1.71
CA GLY A 599 17.19 8.75 -1.09
C GLY A 599 18.31 8.78 -2.12
N GLY A 600 18.03 8.33 -3.37
CA GLY A 600 19.02 8.26 -4.43
C GLY A 600 20.07 7.18 -4.19
N TYR A 601 19.69 6.03 -3.64
CA TYR A 601 20.62 4.94 -3.35
C TYR A 601 20.18 3.61 -3.94
N LEU A 602 21.14 2.88 -4.50
CA LEU A 602 21.03 1.46 -4.81
C LEU A 602 21.75 0.68 -3.71
N TYR A 603 21.07 -0.30 -3.16
CA TYR A 603 21.62 -1.27 -2.20
C TYR A 603 21.71 -2.64 -2.84
N TYR A 604 22.93 -3.15 -2.98
CA TYR A 604 23.22 -4.42 -3.62
C TYR A 604 23.82 -5.40 -2.63
N LYS A 605 23.27 -6.60 -2.56
CA LYS A 605 23.82 -7.71 -1.77
C LYS A 605 25.06 -8.25 -2.47
N ALA A 606 26.22 -7.78 -2.07
CA ALA A 606 27.50 -8.11 -2.71
C ALA A 606 27.96 -9.54 -2.43
N ASN A 607 27.58 -10.07 -1.27
CA ASN A 607 27.81 -11.46 -0.86
C ASN A 607 26.81 -11.86 0.25
N GLY A 608 27.05 -12.99 0.89
CA GLY A 608 26.15 -13.53 1.91
C GLY A 608 25.90 -12.62 3.12
N SER A 609 26.83 -11.70 3.46
CA SER A 609 26.74 -10.83 4.65
C SER A 609 26.96 -9.35 4.38
N THR A 610 27.27 -8.96 3.13
CA THR A 610 27.70 -7.62 2.80
C THR A 610 26.73 -6.93 1.84
N ILE A 611 26.39 -5.69 2.16
CA ILE A 611 25.63 -4.79 1.29
C ILE A 611 26.54 -3.69 0.79
N ASN A 612 26.59 -3.49 -0.51
CA ASN A 612 27.20 -2.33 -1.15
C ASN A 612 26.12 -1.29 -1.45
N ALA A 613 26.34 -0.05 -1.07
CA ALA A 613 25.46 1.06 -1.39
C ALA A 613 26.12 2.02 -2.39
N TYR A 614 25.36 2.37 -3.40
CA TYR A 614 25.77 3.27 -4.48
C TYR A 614 24.91 4.51 -4.48
N ASP A 615 25.53 5.68 -4.43
CA ASP A 615 24.84 6.97 -4.54
C ASP A 615 24.50 7.21 -6.01
N LEU A 616 23.22 7.29 -6.32
CA LEU A 616 22.68 7.44 -7.68
C LEU A 616 22.70 8.89 -8.17
N ASN A 617 23.06 9.83 -7.30
CA ASN A 617 23.09 11.27 -7.60
C ASN A 617 24.51 11.81 -7.86
N LYS A 618 25.53 11.02 -7.55
CA LYS A 618 26.96 11.38 -7.75
C LYS A 618 27.57 10.78 -9.03
#